data_e95426b7c880c20386dea435674f0ed3
#
_entry.id   e95426b7c880c20386dea435674f0ed3
#
_cell.length_a   1.000
_cell.length_b   1.000
_cell.length_c   1.000
_cell.angle_alpha   90.00
_cell.angle_beta   90.00
_cell.angle_gamma   90.00
#
_symmetry.space_group_name_H-M   'P 1'
#
loop_
_entity.id
_entity.type
_entity.pdbx_description
1 polymer ?
#
loop_
_entity_poly.entity_id
_entity_poly.type
_entity_poly.pdbx_seq_one_letter_code
_entity_poly.pdbx_strand_id
1 'polypeptide(L)'
;INFGLDIQGGFSYLLELNENEFKHNLLIKTTQALENSYNILSEITEDQIFIPAGQNISELNNLVIQSLGLEIIDRSDDGIFLGILEQNFKQSLAEMTLNAVEIVRSRVDFLGNKELSIQKVGLNKILLEIPGDLDNNVKDVISKTAKLTLHIEKRTLVNSKVFLNEETGEEVRVQEIPNLTGDYIQDASLQYNQNEPVVAFSFNKEGSDLFAKMTSENVGSRFAIVLDGALITAPVIREAITGGSGQITGSFTNESANNLAIIFI
;
A
#
# COMPACT_ATOMS: atom_id res chain seq x y z
N ILE A 1 21.15 -29.69 -15.49
CA ILE A 1 20.25 -30.49 -14.64
C ILE A 1 20.11 -29.71 -13.35
N ASN A 2 18.94 -29.09 -13.12
CA ASN A 2 18.64 -28.42 -11.87
C ASN A 2 18.26 -29.51 -10.85
N PHE A 3 19.02 -29.63 -9.79
CA PHE A 3 18.70 -30.51 -8.67
C PHE A 3 17.76 -29.74 -7.71
N GLY A 4 16.73 -30.41 -7.20
CA GLY A 4 15.83 -29.83 -6.20
C GLY A 4 16.53 -29.62 -4.84
N LEU A 5 15.85 -28.92 -3.91
CA LEU A 5 16.33 -28.60 -2.56
C LEU A 5 16.85 -29.81 -1.78
N ASP A 6 16.30 -30.99 -2.02
CA ASP A 6 16.69 -32.24 -1.34
C ASP A 6 18.14 -32.68 -1.63
N ILE A 7 18.76 -32.17 -2.71
CA ILE A 7 20.10 -32.57 -3.14
C ILE A 7 21.13 -31.44 -2.93
N GLN A 8 20.70 -30.18 -3.06
CA GLN A 8 21.59 -29.02 -2.95
C GLN A 8 21.52 -28.34 -1.58
N GLY A 9 20.53 -28.68 -0.74
CA GLY A 9 20.16 -27.89 0.41
C GLY A 9 19.47 -26.58 -0.01
N GLY A 10 18.86 -25.87 0.90
CA GLY A 10 18.22 -24.60 0.61
C GLY A 10 17.14 -24.27 1.62
N PHE A 11 16.40 -23.18 1.33
CA PHE A 11 15.36 -22.64 2.18
C PHE A 11 14.02 -22.60 1.43
N SER A 12 12.95 -22.92 2.16
CA SER A 12 11.59 -22.85 1.67
C SER A 12 10.80 -21.92 2.57
N TYR A 13 10.17 -20.89 1.98
CA TYR A 13 9.30 -19.95 2.67
C TYR A 13 7.90 -20.06 2.12
N LEU A 14 6.92 -20.14 3.01
CA LEU A 14 5.52 -19.98 2.67
C LEU A 14 5.09 -18.58 3.13
N LEU A 15 4.92 -17.67 2.18
CA LEU A 15 4.40 -16.34 2.42
C LEU A 15 2.88 -16.38 2.31
N GLU A 16 2.19 -15.64 3.16
CA GLU A 16 0.72 -15.60 3.18
C GLU A 16 0.26 -14.13 3.21
N LEU A 17 -0.65 -13.77 2.29
CA LEU A 17 -1.29 -12.47 2.32
C LEU A 17 -2.27 -12.42 3.49
N ASN A 18 -2.23 -11.31 4.23
CA ASN A 18 -3.17 -11.05 5.32
C ASN A 18 -4.55 -10.69 4.74
N GLU A 19 -5.47 -11.65 4.77
CA GLU A 19 -6.82 -11.49 4.20
C GLU A 19 -7.62 -10.39 4.89
N ASN A 20 -7.48 -10.21 6.21
CA ASN A 20 -8.19 -9.17 6.95
C ASN A 20 -7.70 -7.78 6.54
N GLU A 21 -6.40 -7.59 6.43
CA GLU A 21 -5.83 -6.34 5.98
C GLU A 21 -6.20 -6.06 4.52
N PHE A 22 -6.15 -7.08 3.67
CA PHE A 22 -6.57 -6.97 2.27
C PHE A 22 -8.04 -6.57 2.16
N LYS A 23 -8.95 -7.21 2.92
CA LYS A 23 -10.37 -6.88 2.97
C LYS A 23 -10.59 -5.43 3.41
N HIS A 24 -9.92 -5.01 4.47
CA HIS A 24 -10.01 -3.64 4.97
C HIS A 24 -9.54 -2.60 3.93
N ASN A 25 -8.42 -2.86 3.23
CA ASN A 25 -7.94 -1.99 2.17
C ASN A 25 -8.91 -1.93 0.97
N LEU A 26 -9.57 -3.04 0.65
CA LEU A 26 -10.58 -3.08 -0.40
C LEU A 26 -11.81 -2.25 -0.02
N LEU A 27 -12.26 -2.31 1.25
CA LEU A 27 -13.33 -1.45 1.78
C LEU A 27 -12.95 0.04 1.67
N ILE A 28 -11.72 0.41 2.04
CA ILE A 28 -11.21 1.78 1.92
C ILE A 28 -11.27 2.26 0.47
N LYS A 29 -10.74 1.49 -0.48
CA LYS A 29 -10.76 1.83 -1.91
C LYS A 29 -12.20 2.03 -2.42
N THR A 30 -13.11 1.16 -1.97
CA THR A 30 -14.52 1.24 -2.37
C THR A 30 -15.22 2.45 -1.77
N THR A 31 -14.97 2.77 -0.50
CA THR A 31 -15.48 3.98 0.16
C THR A 31 -15.02 5.24 -0.57
N GLN A 32 -13.75 5.31 -0.95
CA GLN A 32 -13.22 6.41 -1.77
C GLN A 32 -13.88 6.49 -3.16
N ALA A 33 -14.14 5.35 -3.80
CA ALA A 33 -14.82 5.30 -5.09
C ALA A 33 -16.27 5.80 -4.98
N LEU A 34 -16.98 5.45 -3.90
CA LEU A 34 -18.34 5.96 -3.61
C LEU A 34 -18.33 7.47 -3.44
N GLU A 35 -17.38 8.03 -2.71
CA GLU A 35 -17.25 9.47 -2.51
C GLU A 35 -16.87 10.19 -3.81
N ASN A 36 -15.83 9.73 -4.51
CA ASN A 36 -15.30 10.42 -5.69
C ASN A 36 -16.22 10.33 -6.91
N SER A 37 -16.89 9.18 -7.14
CA SER A 37 -17.67 8.93 -8.35
C SER A 37 -19.15 9.23 -8.19
N TYR A 38 -19.68 9.10 -6.96
CA TYR A 38 -21.11 9.22 -6.69
C TYR A 38 -21.44 10.30 -5.65
N ASN A 39 -20.43 10.97 -5.10
CA ASN A 39 -20.54 11.97 -4.02
C ASN A 39 -21.34 11.44 -2.81
N ILE A 40 -21.09 10.15 -2.46
CA ILE A 40 -21.74 9.45 -1.36
C ILE A 40 -20.73 9.31 -0.23
N LEU A 41 -21.03 9.94 0.90
CA LEU A 41 -20.27 9.78 2.13
C LEU A 41 -20.65 8.45 2.77
N SER A 42 -19.65 7.67 3.15
CA SER A 42 -19.81 6.37 3.78
C SER A 42 -18.74 6.14 4.83
N GLU A 43 -19.01 5.24 5.74
CA GLU A 43 -18.12 4.88 6.85
C GLU A 43 -17.84 3.38 6.82
N ILE A 44 -16.64 2.99 7.23
CA ILE A 44 -16.31 1.57 7.42
C ILE A 44 -16.64 1.20 8.86
N THR A 45 -17.54 0.24 9.02
CA THR A 45 -17.94 -0.29 10.32
C THR A 45 -17.63 -1.79 10.34
N GLU A 46 -16.67 -2.21 11.15
CA GLU A 46 -16.16 -3.58 11.13
C GLU A 46 -15.68 -3.98 9.72
N ASP A 47 -16.37 -4.91 9.10
CA ASP A 47 -16.07 -5.47 7.77
C ASP A 47 -17.07 -5.04 6.70
N GLN A 48 -17.78 -3.93 6.90
CA GLN A 48 -18.86 -3.44 6.04
C GLN A 48 -18.73 -1.95 5.77
N ILE A 49 -19.38 -1.47 4.71
CA ILE A 49 -19.53 -0.06 4.40
C ILE A 49 -20.94 0.37 4.83
N PHE A 50 -21.02 1.34 5.71
CA PHE A 50 -22.26 1.96 6.12
C PHE A 50 -22.47 3.27 5.36
N ILE A 51 -23.61 3.42 4.70
CA ILE A 51 -24.07 4.65 4.06
C ILE A 51 -25.21 5.21 4.88
N PRO A 52 -25.04 6.35 5.58
CA PRO A 52 -26.10 6.98 6.38
C PRO A 52 -27.32 7.38 5.55
N ALA A 53 -28.49 7.35 6.19
CA ALA A 53 -29.71 7.86 5.58
C ALA A 53 -29.57 9.36 5.20
N GLY A 54 -30.28 9.79 4.17
CA GLY A 54 -30.23 11.18 3.68
C GLY A 54 -29.16 11.44 2.61
N GLN A 55 -28.33 10.46 2.29
CA GLN A 55 -27.45 10.53 1.11
C GLN A 55 -28.25 10.34 -0.17
N ASN A 56 -27.78 10.93 -1.28
CA ASN A 56 -28.39 10.72 -2.59
C ASN A 56 -28.03 9.35 -3.16
N ILE A 57 -28.70 8.31 -2.64
CA ILE A 57 -28.49 6.91 -3.06
C ILE A 57 -29.32 6.52 -4.28
N SER A 58 -30.01 7.46 -4.90
CA SER A 58 -30.83 7.18 -6.09
C SER A 58 -30.01 6.63 -7.27
N GLU A 59 -28.73 7.00 -7.34
CA GLU A 59 -27.79 6.51 -8.35
C GLU A 59 -27.20 5.13 -7.99
N LEU A 60 -27.25 4.72 -6.73
CA LEU A 60 -26.82 3.41 -6.25
C LEU A 60 -27.93 2.37 -6.42
N ASN A 61 -28.27 2.06 -7.65
CA ASN A 61 -29.12 0.91 -7.92
C ASN A 61 -28.32 -0.42 -7.72
N ASN A 62 -29.02 -1.55 -7.68
CA ASN A 62 -28.40 -2.85 -7.47
C ASN A 62 -27.32 -3.18 -8.52
N LEU A 63 -27.44 -2.67 -9.76
CA LEU A 63 -26.45 -2.90 -10.81
C LEU A 63 -25.14 -2.17 -10.52
N VAL A 64 -25.22 -0.92 -10.04
CA VAL A 64 -24.03 -0.14 -9.65
C VAL A 64 -23.35 -0.78 -8.45
N ILE A 65 -24.11 -1.18 -7.42
CA ILE A 65 -23.59 -1.87 -6.24
C ILE A 65 -22.83 -3.14 -6.66
N GLN A 66 -23.43 -3.97 -7.51
CA GLN A 66 -22.79 -5.18 -8.02
C GLN A 66 -21.57 -4.88 -8.91
N SER A 67 -21.60 -3.81 -9.70
CA SER A 67 -20.45 -3.41 -10.53
C SER A 67 -19.24 -2.96 -9.70
N LEU A 68 -19.48 -2.46 -8.49
CA LEU A 68 -18.46 -2.15 -7.49
C LEU A 68 -18.00 -3.39 -6.70
N GLY A 69 -18.54 -4.58 -7.02
CA GLY A 69 -18.22 -5.81 -6.32
C GLY A 69 -18.85 -5.90 -4.93
N LEU A 70 -19.94 -5.17 -4.70
CA LEU A 70 -20.64 -5.10 -3.42
C LEU A 70 -22.00 -5.80 -3.48
N GLU A 71 -22.52 -6.12 -2.30
CA GLU A 71 -23.90 -6.55 -2.08
C GLU A 71 -24.51 -5.80 -0.89
N ILE A 72 -25.83 -5.70 -0.90
CA ILE A 72 -26.56 -5.11 0.22
C ILE A 72 -26.71 -6.19 1.28
N ILE A 73 -26.16 -5.94 2.47
CA ILE A 73 -26.30 -6.82 3.63
C ILE A 73 -27.57 -6.50 4.39
N ASP A 74 -27.81 -5.21 4.66
CA ASP A 74 -28.97 -4.76 5.40
C ASP A 74 -29.41 -3.36 4.97
N ARG A 75 -30.71 -3.07 5.19
CA ARG A 75 -31.32 -1.76 5.02
C ARG A 75 -32.15 -1.44 6.25
N SER A 76 -31.85 -0.30 6.86
CA SER A 76 -32.57 0.22 8.02
C SER A 76 -33.01 1.67 7.77
N ASP A 77 -33.78 2.22 8.72
CA ASP A 77 -34.15 3.65 8.68
C ASP A 77 -32.91 4.55 8.83
N ASP A 78 -31.84 4.06 9.42
CA ASP A 78 -30.59 4.80 9.66
C ASP A 78 -29.66 4.80 8.44
N GLY A 79 -29.83 3.83 7.51
CA GLY A 79 -28.96 3.73 6.33
C GLY A 79 -28.91 2.34 5.69
N ILE A 80 -27.87 2.14 4.88
CA ILE A 80 -27.64 0.90 4.14
C ILE A 80 -26.27 0.34 4.52
N PHE A 81 -26.21 -0.97 4.78
CA PHE A 81 -25.00 -1.72 4.97
C PHE A 81 -24.65 -2.49 3.69
N LEU A 82 -23.42 -2.28 3.20
CA LEU A 82 -22.88 -2.97 2.03
C LEU A 82 -21.72 -3.86 2.43
N GLY A 83 -21.68 -5.06 1.85
CA GLY A 83 -20.55 -5.98 1.97
C GLY A 83 -19.87 -6.21 0.65
N ILE A 84 -18.65 -6.75 0.70
CA ILE A 84 -17.93 -7.18 -0.50
C ILE A 84 -18.47 -8.55 -0.89
N LEU A 85 -18.88 -8.70 -2.16
CA LEU A 85 -19.26 -10.00 -2.71
C LEU A 85 -18.12 -11.00 -2.57
N GLU A 86 -18.40 -12.18 -2.00
CA GLU A 86 -17.39 -13.21 -1.75
C GLU A 86 -16.62 -13.61 -3.02
N GLN A 87 -17.30 -13.69 -4.15
CA GLN A 87 -16.69 -14.01 -5.43
C GLN A 87 -15.67 -12.92 -5.85
N ASN A 88 -16.04 -11.65 -5.71
CA ASN A 88 -15.17 -10.51 -6.01
C ASN A 88 -13.98 -10.46 -5.07
N PHE A 89 -14.19 -10.72 -3.78
CA PHE A 89 -13.12 -10.81 -2.80
C PHE A 89 -12.09 -11.90 -3.19
N LYS A 90 -12.55 -13.11 -3.47
CA LYS A 90 -11.68 -14.22 -3.87
C LYS A 90 -10.92 -13.93 -5.16
N GLN A 91 -11.58 -13.33 -6.15
CA GLN A 91 -10.93 -12.96 -7.41
C GLN A 91 -9.86 -11.88 -7.17
N SER A 92 -10.19 -10.82 -6.45
CA SER A 92 -9.24 -9.74 -6.14
C SER A 92 -8.06 -10.23 -5.29
N LEU A 93 -8.30 -11.12 -4.34
CA LEU A 93 -7.25 -11.76 -3.53
C LEU A 93 -6.33 -12.62 -4.40
N ALA A 94 -6.90 -13.37 -5.33
CA ALA A 94 -6.12 -14.21 -6.26
C ALA A 94 -5.25 -13.37 -7.21
N GLU A 95 -5.77 -12.24 -7.70
CA GLU A 95 -5.03 -11.28 -8.53
C GLU A 95 -3.92 -10.60 -7.73
N MET A 96 -4.22 -10.15 -6.50
CA MET A 96 -3.21 -9.56 -5.60
C MET A 96 -2.09 -10.55 -5.30
N THR A 97 -2.42 -11.85 -5.12
CA THR A 97 -1.42 -12.88 -4.89
C THR A 97 -0.52 -13.09 -6.11
N LEU A 98 -1.06 -13.00 -7.33
CA LEU A 98 -0.24 -13.04 -8.55
C LEU A 98 0.69 -11.83 -8.66
N ASN A 99 0.20 -10.63 -8.36
CA ASN A 99 1.03 -9.43 -8.32
C ASN A 99 2.13 -9.54 -7.26
N ALA A 100 1.81 -10.08 -6.09
CA ALA A 100 2.80 -10.33 -5.05
C ALA A 100 3.88 -11.35 -5.47
N VAL A 101 3.55 -12.36 -6.29
CA VAL A 101 4.54 -13.26 -6.88
C VAL A 101 5.53 -12.48 -7.74
N GLU A 102 5.06 -11.56 -8.60
CA GLU A 102 5.94 -10.76 -9.46
C GLU A 102 6.81 -9.80 -8.64
N ILE A 103 6.26 -9.19 -7.59
CA ILE A 103 7.01 -8.33 -6.67
C ILE A 103 8.12 -9.13 -5.97
N VAL A 104 7.78 -10.30 -5.40
CA VAL A 104 8.78 -11.17 -4.75
C VAL A 104 9.85 -11.59 -5.74
N ARG A 105 9.48 -11.94 -6.97
CA ARG A 105 10.41 -12.29 -8.04
C ARG A 105 11.37 -11.14 -8.33
N SER A 106 10.86 -9.94 -8.58
CA SER A 106 11.65 -8.74 -8.86
C SER A 106 12.67 -8.47 -7.75
N ARG A 107 12.24 -8.55 -6.49
CA ARG A 107 13.10 -8.33 -5.32
C ARG A 107 14.23 -9.35 -5.23
N VAL A 108 13.95 -10.62 -5.49
CA VAL A 108 14.95 -11.69 -5.39
C VAL A 108 15.88 -11.71 -6.60
N ASP A 109 15.38 -11.40 -7.80
CA ASP A 109 16.19 -11.25 -9.01
C ASP A 109 17.22 -10.12 -8.86
N PHE A 110 16.84 -9.01 -8.19
CA PHE A 110 17.75 -7.90 -7.89
C PHE A 110 18.89 -8.30 -6.96
N LEU A 111 18.66 -9.25 -6.05
CA LEU A 111 19.70 -9.79 -5.16
C LEU A 111 20.68 -10.74 -5.87
N GLY A 112 20.48 -10.99 -7.19
CA GLY A 112 21.37 -11.79 -8.01
C GLY A 112 21.19 -13.30 -7.88
N ASN A 113 20.20 -13.77 -7.14
CA ASN A 113 19.86 -15.18 -6.99
C ASN A 113 19.01 -15.65 -8.19
N LYS A 114 19.64 -16.33 -9.15
CA LYS A 114 18.99 -16.72 -10.43
C LYS A 114 18.29 -18.08 -10.41
N GLU A 115 18.47 -18.89 -9.38
CA GLU A 115 17.95 -20.28 -9.32
C GLU A 115 16.89 -20.42 -8.22
N LEU A 116 15.82 -19.64 -8.28
CA LEU A 116 14.73 -19.72 -7.32
C LEU A 116 13.44 -20.20 -7.96
N SER A 117 12.62 -20.87 -7.16
CA SER A 117 11.26 -21.26 -7.53
C SER A 117 10.27 -20.40 -6.75
N ILE A 118 9.38 -19.73 -7.46
CA ILE A 118 8.28 -18.98 -6.86
C ILE A 118 6.97 -19.48 -7.44
N GLN A 119 6.09 -19.97 -6.58
CA GLN A 119 4.82 -20.55 -6.98
C GLN A 119 3.68 -20.03 -6.12
N LYS A 120 2.58 -19.64 -6.77
CA LYS A 120 1.33 -19.39 -6.07
C LYS A 120 0.73 -20.69 -5.54
N VAL A 121 0.32 -20.70 -4.27
CA VAL A 121 -0.33 -21.85 -3.61
C VAL A 121 -1.68 -21.41 -3.06
N GLY A 122 -2.75 -22.00 -3.56
CA GLY A 122 -4.11 -21.62 -3.16
C GLY A 122 -4.48 -20.20 -3.60
N LEU A 123 -5.25 -19.48 -2.79
CA LEU A 123 -5.76 -18.13 -3.12
C LEU A 123 -4.80 -17.02 -2.66
N ASN A 124 -4.15 -17.18 -1.51
CA ASN A 124 -3.45 -16.13 -0.79
C ASN A 124 -2.01 -16.47 -0.37
N LYS A 125 -1.44 -17.59 -0.89
CA LYS A 125 -0.11 -18.05 -0.47
C LYS A 125 0.87 -18.11 -1.63
N ILE A 126 2.15 -17.88 -1.31
CA ILE A 126 3.28 -17.97 -2.23
C ILE A 126 4.33 -18.87 -1.61
N LEU A 127 4.71 -19.91 -2.32
CA LEU A 127 5.83 -20.76 -1.97
C LEU A 127 7.08 -20.22 -2.68
N LEU A 128 8.09 -19.87 -1.90
CA LEU A 128 9.39 -19.44 -2.37
C LEU A 128 10.44 -20.46 -1.94
N GLU A 129 11.16 -21.02 -2.90
CA GLU A 129 12.24 -21.98 -2.68
C GLU A 129 13.54 -21.41 -3.23
N ILE A 130 14.57 -21.36 -2.38
CA ILE A 130 15.87 -20.78 -2.69
C ILE A 130 16.91 -21.85 -2.44
N PRO A 131 17.61 -22.38 -3.48
CA PRO A 131 18.67 -23.35 -3.30
C PRO A 131 19.94 -22.69 -2.73
N GLY A 132 20.69 -23.45 -1.93
CA GLY A 132 21.96 -23.03 -1.36
C GLY A 132 21.88 -22.31 -0.02
N ASP A 133 23.00 -21.70 0.39
CA ASP A 133 23.09 -20.94 1.64
C ASP A 133 22.45 -19.55 1.47
N LEU A 134 21.58 -19.19 2.39
CA LEU A 134 20.89 -17.90 2.38
C LEU A 134 21.79 -16.80 2.94
N ASP A 135 21.98 -15.75 2.16
CA ASP A 135 22.39 -14.49 2.71
C ASP A 135 21.24 -13.91 3.57
N ASN A 136 21.52 -13.47 4.80
CA ASN A 136 20.51 -12.88 5.71
C ASN A 136 19.73 -11.73 5.06
N ASN A 137 20.33 -11.05 4.08
CA ASN A 137 19.70 -9.97 3.31
C ASN A 137 18.45 -10.42 2.52
N VAL A 138 18.42 -11.65 2.01
CA VAL A 138 17.28 -12.17 1.24
C VAL A 138 16.03 -12.26 2.11
N LYS A 139 16.17 -12.78 3.33
CA LYS A 139 15.07 -12.87 4.28
C LYS A 139 14.51 -11.49 4.63
N ASP A 140 15.38 -10.53 4.89
CA ASP A 140 14.98 -9.17 5.25
C ASP A 140 14.27 -8.44 4.12
N VAL A 141 14.74 -8.62 2.87
CA VAL A 141 14.11 -8.00 1.69
C VAL A 141 12.75 -8.62 1.37
N ILE A 142 12.59 -9.93 1.55
CA ILE A 142 11.33 -10.64 1.27
C ILE A 142 10.29 -10.37 2.38
N SER A 143 10.73 -10.31 3.64
CA SER A 143 9.82 -10.17 4.79
C SER A 143 9.31 -8.74 5.01
N LYS A 144 10.00 -7.74 4.48
CA LYS A 144 9.58 -6.34 4.62
C LYS A 144 8.51 -6.00 3.59
N THR A 145 7.35 -5.60 4.05
CA THR A 145 6.24 -5.18 3.20
C THR A 145 6.45 -3.80 2.60
N ALA A 146 7.28 -2.96 3.24
CA ALA A 146 7.53 -1.55 2.94
C ALA A 146 6.28 -0.80 2.43
N LYS A 147 5.24 -0.86 3.25
CA LYS A 147 3.99 -0.17 2.99
C LYS A 147 4.19 1.33 3.14
N LEU A 148 4.48 1.97 2.01
CA LEU A 148 4.57 3.43 1.96
C LEU A 148 3.16 4.02 1.89
N THR A 149 2.88 4.97 2.77
CA THR A 149 1.64 5.75 2.74
C THR A 149 1.95 7.24 2.96
N LEU A 150 1.25 8.09 2.21
CA LEU A 150 1.33 9.53 2.36
C LEU A 150 0.01 10.06 2.91
N HIS A 151 0.08 10.83 3.96
CA HIS A 151 -1.08 11.36 4.67
C HIS A 151 -0.94 12.86 4.88
N ILE A 152 -2.01 13.61 4.66
CA ILE A 152 -2.05 15.05 5.00
C ILE A 152 -2.20 15.22 6.52
N GLU A 153 -1.44 16.14 7.09
CA GLU A 153 -1.57 16.53 8.49
C GLU A 153 -2.98 17.04 8.78
N LYS A 154 -3.56 16.58 9.88
CA LYS A 154 -4.92 16.93 10.29
C LYS A 154 -4.94 17.46 11.72
N ARG A 155 -5.61 18.58 11.93
CA ARG A 155 -5.71 19.20 13.26
C ARG A 155 -6.90 18.69 14.08
N THR A 156 -7.86 18.04 13.43
CA THR A 156 -9.07 17.50 14.08
C THR A 156 -8.84 16.08 14.58
N LEU A 157 -9.59 15.67 15.63
CA LEU A 157 -9.50 14.30 16.19
C LEU A 157 -10.31 13.26 15.41
N VAL A 158 -11.29 13.73 14.65
CA VAL A 158 -12.19 12.83 13.90
C VAL A 158 -11.50 12.29 12.67
N ASN A 159 -11.58 10.98 12.45
CA ASN A 159 -10.95 10.27 11.31
C ASN A 159 -9.46 10.61 11.18
N SER A 160 -8.74 10.56 12.30
CA SER A 160 -7.32 10.88 12.36
C SER A 160 -6.53 9.83 13.12
N LYS A 161 -5.29 9.62 12.70
CA LYS A 161 -4.31 8.74 13.31
C LYS A 161 -3.05 9.51 13.67
N VAL A 162 -2.34 9.10 14.70
CA VAL A 162 -1.03 9.67 15.08
C VAL A 162 0.05 8.69 14.69
N PHE A 163 1.06 9.18 13.99
CA PHE A 163 2.28 8.45 13.71
C PHE A 163 3.45 9.09 14.47
N LEU A 164 4.34 8.24 14.97
CA LEU A 164 5.54 8.60 15.70
C LEU A 164 6.78 8.35 14.84
N ASN A 165 7.68 9.32 14.81
CA ASN A 165 9.04 9.13 14.35
C ASN A 165 9.88 8.64 15.53
N GLU A 166 10.34 7.39 15.50
CA GLU A 166 11.06 6.77 16.60
C GLU A 166 12.44 7.38 16.84
N GLU A 167 13.06 7.98 15.80
CA GLU A 167 14.40 8.59 15.92
C GLU A 167 14.33 9.98 16.53
N THR A 168 13.35 10.79 16.13
CA THR A 168 13.24 12.19 16.58
C THR A 168 12.26 12.38 17.72
N GLY A 169 11.38 11.40 17.98
CA GLY A 169 10.27 11.52 18.93
C GLY A 169 9.14 12.43 18.44
N GLU A 170 9.14 12.82 17.16
CA GLU A 170 8.12 13.67 16.58
C GLU A 170 6.81 12.88 16.37
N GLU A 171 5.71 13.44 16.86
CA GLU A 171 4.37 12.91 16.61
C GLU A 171 3.63 13.81 15.60
N VAL A 172 3.04 13.19 14.58
CA VAL A 172 2.24 13.90 13.58
C VAL A 172 0.86 13.26 13.49
N ARG A 173 -0.16 14.08 13.72
CA ARG A 173 -1.55 13.67 13.52
C ARG A 173 -1.93 13.88 12.06
N VAL A 174 -2.46 12.85 11.45
CA VAL A 174 -2.76 12.82 10.02
C VAL A 174 -4.17 12.32 9.77
N GLN A 175 -4.64 12.49 8.56
CA GLN A 175 -5.84 11.81 8.06
C GLN A 175 -5.64 10.30 8.16
N GLU A 176 -6.63 9.58 8.69
CA GLU A 176 -6.55 8.12 8.92
C GLU A 176 -6.38 7.35 7.62
N ILE A 177 -7.18 7.70 6.61
CA ILE A 177 -7.06 7.13 5.27
C ILE A 177 -5.89 7.80 4.54
N PRO A 178 -4.95 7.04 3.96
CA PRO A 178 -3.86 7.63 3.21
C PRO A 178 -4.36 8.36 1.97
N ASN A 179 -3.77 9.49 1.66
CA ASN A 179 -4.06 10.24 0.44
C ASN A 179 -3.42 9.60 -0.80
N LEU A 180 -2.30 8.89 -0.59
CA LEU A 180 -1.57 8.18 -1.63
C LEU A 180 -0.81 7.01 -1.00
N THR A 181 -0.67 5.91 -1.75
CA THR A 181 0.06 4.70 -1.33
C THR A 181 1.23 4.42 -2.24
N GLY A 182 2.15 3.56 -1.78
CA GLY A 182 3.30 3.11 -2.56
C GLY A 182 2.94 2.32 -3.81
N ASP A 183 1.72 1.80 -3.93
CA ASP A 183 1.24 1.05 -5.11
C ASP A 183 1.32 1.86 -6.41
N TYR A 184 1.40 3.18 -6.32
CA TYR A 184 1.55 4.08 -7.47
C TYR A 184 3.01 4.36 -7.83
N ILE A 185 3.98 3.83 -7.07
CA ILE A 185 5.41 3.99 -7.40
C ILE A 185 5.71 3.17 -8.66
N GLN A 186 6.33 3.81 -9.63
CA GLN A 186 6.76 3.20 -10.88
C GLN A 186 8.24 2.88 -10.87
N ASP A 187 9.04 3.70 -10.17
CA ASP A 187 10.49 3.55 -10.11
C ASP A 187 11.03 4.13 -8.79
N ALA A 188 12.04 3.47 -8.23
CA ALA A 188 12.74 3.95 -7.05
C ALA A 188 14.23 3.60 -7.12
N SER A 189 15.09 4.49 -6.63
CA SER A 189 16.54 4.30 -6.67
C SER A 189 17.25 5.02 -5.52
N LEU A 190 18.38 4.46 -5.09
CA LEU A 190 19.32 5.14 -4.22
C LEU A 190 19.93 6.32 -4.98
N GLN A 191 19.86 7.49 -4.39
CA GLN A 191 20.54 8.70 -4.86
C GLN A 191 21.28 9.38 -3.70
N TYR A 192 22.04 10.41 -3.99
CA TYR A 192 22.76 11.18 -2.98
C TYR A 192 22.34 12.66 -3.06
N ASN A 193 21.94 13.19 -1.91
CA ASN A 193 21.69 14.60 -1.73
C ASN A 193 22.73 15.14 -0.72
N GLN A 194 23.61 16.05 -1.16
CA GLN A 194 24.70 16.59 -0.32
C GLN A 194 25.55 15.51 0.37
N ASN A 195 25.84 14.42 -0.33
CA ASN A 195 26.55 13.21 0.16
C ASN A 195 25.77 12.34 1.17
N GLU A 196 24.50 12.65 1.45
CA GLU A 196 23.64 11.77 2.24
C GLU A 196 22.83 10.87 1.33
N PRO A 197 22.73 9.57 1.63
CA PRO A 197 21.91 8.66 0.84
C PRO A 197 20.41 8.98 1.01
N VAL A 198 19.70 9.05 -0.10
CA VAL A 198 18.26 9.30 -0.16
C VAL A 198 17.61 8.30 -1.10
N VAL A 199 16.32 8.02 -0.91
CA VAL A 199 15.54 7.22 -1.85
C VAL A 199 14.76 8.16 -2.77
N ALA A 200 15.18 8.25 -4.02
CA ALA A 200 14.41 8.93 -5.05
C ALA A 200 13.34 7.97 -5.59
N PHE A 201 12.15 8.47 -5.83
CA PHE A 201 11.06 7.70 -6.40
C PHE A 201 10.28 8.51 -7.43
N SER A 202 9.58 7.82 -8.32
CA SER A 202 8.62 8.41 -9.24
C SER A 202 7.33 7.59 -9.25
N PHE A 203 6.20 8.29 -9.34
CA PHE A 203 4.90 7.68 -9.49
C PHE A 203 4.59 7.39 -10.96
N ASN A 204 3.73 6.41 -11.20
CA ASN A 204 3.08 6.23 -12.49
C ASN A 204 2.15 7.43 -12.79
N LYS A 205 1.53 7.46 -13.96
CA LYS A 205 0.69 8.58 -14.38
C LYS A 205 -0.44 8.88 -13.39
N GLU A 206 -1.16 7.85 -12.93
CA GLU A 206 -2.27 8.00 -12.00
C GLU A 206 -1.80 8.54 -10.65
N GLY A 207 -0.74 7.97 -10.08
CA GLY A 207 -0.13 8.46 -8.83
C GLY A 207 0.40 9.89 -8.95
N SER A 208 0.96 10.26 -10.12
CA SER A 208 1.43 11.63 -10.39
C SER A 208 0.27 12.63 -10.38
N ASP A 209 -0.85 12.29 -11.01
CA ASP A 209 -2.05 13.13 -11.02
C ASP A 209 -2.65 13.27 -9.60
N LEU A 210 -2.72 12.18 -8.84
CA LEU A 210 -3.17 12.19 -7.44
C LEU A 210 -2.24 13.00 -6.54
N PHE A 211 -0.92 12.86 -6.71
CA PHE A 211 0.07 13.59 -5.93
C PHE A 211 0.05 15.09 -6.23
N ALA A 212 -0.10 15.46 -7.51
CA ALA A 212 -0.27 16.85 -7.93
C ALA A 212 -1.54 17.46 -7.32
N LYS A 213 -2.67 16.75 -7.35
CA LYS A 213 -3.93 17.17 -6.73
C LYS A 213 -3.75 17.33 -5.21
N MET A 214 -3.24 16.30 -4.52
CA MET A 214 -3.00 16.33 -3.09
C MET A 214 -2.14 17.52 -2.66
N THR A 215 -1.03 17.76 -3.36
CA THR A 215 -0.11 18.84 -3.01
C THR A 215 -0.67 20.22 -3.35
N SER A 216 -1.40 20.38 -4.47
CA SER A 216 -2.01 21.66 -4.86
C SER A 216 -3.11 22.10 -3.89
N GLU A 217 -3.92 21.16 -3.40
CA GLU A 217 -5.02 21.44 -2.46
C GLU A 217 -4.53 21.70 -1.02
N ASN A 218 -3.28 21.33 -0.69
CA ASN A 218 -2.74 21.35 0.67
C ASN A 218 -1.44 22.16 0.79
N VAL A 219 -1.22 23.17 -0.05
CA VAL A 219 -0.06 24.07 0.06
C VAL A 219 -0.06 24.77 1.44
N GLY A 220 1.09 24.75 2.12
CA GLY A 220 1.26 25.27 3.48
C GLY A 220 0.96 24.24 4.58
N SER A 221 0.37 23.10 4.27
CA SER A 221 0.19 21.97 5.19
C SER A 221 1.39 21.03 5.16
N ARG A 222 1.50 20.19 6.17
CA ARG A 222 2.50 19.10 6.17
C ARG A 222 1.86 17.82 5.60
N PHE A 223 2.69 16.99 5.00
CA PHE A 223 2.29 15.63 4.70
C PHE A 223 3.29 14.64 5.31
N ALA A 224 2.76 13.63 5.97
CA ALA A 224 3.55 12.58 6.57
C ALA A 224 3.87 11.50 5.53
N ILE A 225 5.14 11.12 5.47
CA ILE A 225 5.61 9.93 4.76
C ILE A 225 5.77 8.85 5.82
N VAL A 226 4.94 7.82 5.72
CA VAL A 226 4.88 6.71 6.67
C VAL A 226 5.29 5.43 5.97
N LEU A 227 6.21 4.69 6.56
CA LEU A 227 6.70 3.41 6.08
C LEU A 227 6.45 2.34 7.15
N ASP A 228 5.73 1.28 6.80
CA ASP A 228 5.38 0.17 7.72
C ASP A 228 4.79 0.64 9.06
N GLY A 229 4.05 1.75 9.04
CA GLY A 229 3.43 2.33 10.22
C GLY A 229 4.31 3.27 11.05
N ALA A 230 5.58 3.44 10.68
CA ALA A 230 6.50 4.41 11.29
C ALA A 230 6.57 5.71 10.48
N LEU A 231 6.53 6.85 11.15
CA LEU A 231 6.74 8.15 10.51
C LEU A 231 8.21 8.30 10.13
N ILE A 232 8.49 8.46 8.83
CA ILE A 232 9.84 8.75 8.35
C ILE A 232 10.11 10.26 8.41
N THR A 233 9.22 11.05 7.82
CA THR A 233 9.34 12.52 7.78
C THR A 233 7.98 13.16 7.50
N ALA A 234 7.84 14.42 7.83
CA ALA A 234 6.62 15.18 7.54
C ALA A 234 6.95 16.60 7.05
N PRO A 235 7.39 16.74 5.77
CA PRO A 235 7.72 18.04 5.20
C PRO A 235 6.48 18.92 4.98
N VAL A 236 6.73 20.24 4.91
CA VAL A 236 5.70 21.22 4.49
C VAL A 236 5.62 21.26 2.98
N ILE A 237 4.42 21.21 2.44
CA ILE A 237 4.15 21.40 1.01
C ILE A 237 4.34 22.90 0.72
N ARG A 238 5.42 23.26 0.03
CA ARG A 238 5.73 24.67 -0.30
C ARG A 238 5.01 25.12 -1.57
N GLU A 239 4.81 24.21 -2.49
CA GLU A 239 4.14 24.42 -3.78
C GLU A 239 3.55 23.11 -4.29
N ALA A 240 2.68 23.17 -5.30
CA ALA A 240 2.14 21.99 -5.95
C ALA A 240 3.26 21.21 -6.65
N ILE A 241 3.34 19.90 -6.40
CA ILE A 241 4.35 19.01 -6.99
C ILE A 241 3.72 18.29 -8.18
N THR A 242 3.91 18.84 -9.38
CA THR A 242 3.28 18.29 -10.60
C THR A 242 4.16 17.28 -11.33
N GLY A 243 5.42 17.13 -10.93
CA GLY A 243 6.40 16.25 -11.61
C GLY A 243 6.26 14.77 -11.26
N GLY A 244 5.37 14.39 -10.31
CA GLY A 244 5.14 13.01 -9.92
C GLY A 244 6.36 12.29 -9.34
N SER A 245 7.38 13.00 -8.86
CA SER A 245 8.60 12.44 -8.28
C SER A 245 8.95 13.11 -6.96
N GLY A 246 9.69 12.42 -6.13
CA GLY A 246 10.13 12.91 -4.84
C GLY A 246 11.39 12.21 -4.34
N GLN A 247 11.87 12.67 -3.19
CA GLN A 247 12.96 12.05 -2.47
C GLN A 247 12.56 11.85 -1.01
N ILE A 248 12.80 10.65 -0.49
CA ILE A 248 12.67 10.36 0.92
C ILE A 248 14.04 10.56 1.54
N THR A 249 14.12 11.52 2.47
CA THR A 249 15.30 11.80 3.26
C THR A 249 15.11 11.24 4.66
N GLY A 250 16.15 10.72 5.26
CA GLY A 250 16.16 10.14 6.61
C GLY A 250 17.57 9.73 6.99
N SER A 251 17.75 9.11 8.14
CA SER A 251 19.04 8.59 8.60
C SER A 251 19.41 7.29 7.87
N PHE A 252 19.45 7.32 6.53
CA PHE A 252 19.75 6.14 5.73
C PHE A 252 21.25 5.85 5.65
N THR A 253 21.61 4.58 5.72
CA THR A 253 22.87 4.07 5.18
C THR A 253 22.70 3.77 3.69
N ASN A 254 23.81 3.59 2.96
CA ASN A 254 23.72 3.17 1.54
C ASN A 254 22.94 1.86 1.38
N GLU A 255 23.15 0.92 2.28
CA GLU A 255 22.49 -0.37 2.29
C GLU A 255 20.97 -0.22 2.57
N SER A 256 20.60 0.52 3.61
CA SER A 256 19.20 0.70 3.97
C SER A 256 18.40 1.49 2.92
N ALA A 257 19.00 2.52 2.31
CA ALA A 257 18.36 3.26 1.21
C ALA A 257 18.21 2.41 -0.05
N ASN A 258 19.23 1.60 -0.38
CA ASN A 258 19.17 0.68 -1.52
C ASN A 258 18.09 -0.41 -1.29
N ASN A 259 18.07 -1.03 -0.12
CA ASN A 259 17.05 -2.02 0.24
C ASN A 259 15.65 -1.42 0.18
N LEU A 260 15.47 -0.18 0.67
CA LEU A 260 14.18 0.50 0.60
C LEU A 260 13.76 0.80 -0.84
N ALA A 261 14.69 1.22 -1.69
CA ALA A 261 14.42 1.44 -3.12
C ALA A 261 13.95 0.16 -3.81
N ILE A 262 14.62 -0.98 -3.52
CA ILE A 262 14.24 -2.30 -4.06
C ILE A 262 12.84 -2.71 -3.62
N ILE A 263 12.46 -2.42 -2.38
CA ILE A 263 11.17 -2.82 -1.83
C ILE A 263 10.02 -2.00 -2.46
N PHE A 264 10.29 -0.81 -2.98
CA PHE A 264 9.30 0.03 -3.66
C PHE A 264 9.02 -0.35 -5.12
N ILE A 265 9.82 -1.21 -5.70
CA ILE A 265 9.66 -1.74 -7.06
C ILE A 265 9.05 -3.14 -6.99
#